data_9bd4b1165d5ffbf81503cf747ead3eeb
#
_entry.id   9bd4b1165d5ffbf81503cf747ead3eeb
#
_cell.length_a   1.000
_cell.length_b   1.000
_cell.length_c   1.000
_cell.angle_alpha   90.00
_cell.angle_beta   90.00
_cell.angle_gamma   90.00
#
_symmetry.space_group_name_H-M   'P 1'
#
loop_
_entity.id
_entity.type
_entity.pdbx_description
1 polymer ?
#
loop_
_entity_poly.entity_id
_entity_poly.type
_entity_poly.pdbx_seq_one_letter_code
_entity_poly.pdbx_strand_id
1 'polypeptide(L)'
;RNLKLNLLNLSRAAEISADRIGFLACNSLEDSLRANFKLASGLSDKHFNFKPSTYLDQLRDLEDLGKSSTELWSTHPSFLIRMQSLIWFSMTKEYHEFFDSKKKGTYSLIEIDEKLDKKIKKVTGNELEILNKNIYESALIWGSLDIYLSDKKFSKNEQDEFANRFGEKAKKAISLMKISNARDMLDKKIDVSFNDASKLLKTEKNKLVDELK
;
A
#
# COMPACT_ATOMS: atom_id res chain seq x y z
N ARG A 1 -14.70 -6.64 1.30
CA ARG A 1 -13.29 -6.28 1.14
C ARG A 1 -12.87 -6.26 -0.32
N ASN A 2 -13.09 -7.35 -1.07
CA ASN A 2 -12.74 -7.43 -2.50
C ASN A 2 -13.44 -6.35 -3.34
N LEU A 3 -14.74 -6.09 -3.09
CA LEU A 3 -15.47 -5.03 -3.78
C LEU A 3 -14.82 -3.65 -3.57
N LYS A 4 -14.42 -3.33 -2.33
CA LYS A 4 -13.74 -2.06 -2.03
C LYS A 4 -12.42 -1.93 -2.78
N LEU A 5 -11.61 -2.98 -2.83
CA LEU A 5 -10.34 -2.98 -3.57
C LEU A 5 -10.57 -2.83 -5.08
N ASN A 6 -11.59 -3.47 -5.64
CA ASN A 6 -11.95 -3.32 -7.04
C ASN A 6 -12.40 -1.88 -7.37
N LEU A 7 -13.18 -1.26 -6.48
CA LEU A 7 -13.57 0.16 -6.63
C LEU A 7 -12.37 1.10 -6.55
N LEU A 8 -11.43 0.84 -5.65
CA LEU A 8 -10.19 1.62 -5.57
C LEU A 8 -9.34 1.46 -6.83
N ASN A 9 -9.24 0.26 -7.39
CA ASN A 9 -8.52 0.03 -8.64
C ASN A 9 -9.19 0.75 -9.82
N LEU A 10 -10.52 0.76 -9.87
CA LEU A 10 -11.27 1.53 -10.87
C LEU A 10 -11.01 3.03 -10.73
N SER A 11 -11.03 3.56 -9.51
CA SER A 11 -10.70 4.96 -9.23
C SER A 11 -9.30 5.33 -9.71
N ARG A 12 -8.31 4.47 -9.42
CA ARG A 12 -6.92 4.67 -9.88
C ARG A 12 -6.80 4.67 -11.41
N ALA A 13 -7.50 3.76 -12.08
CA ALA A 13 -7.54 3.73 -13.55
C ALA A 13 -8.17 4.99 -14.14
N ALA A 14 -9.23 5.50 -13.52
CA ALA A 14 -9.88 6.75 -13.93
C ALA A 14 -8.94 7.96 -13.80
N GLU A 15 -8.17 8.07 -12.72
CA GLU A 15 -7.16 9.12 -12.53
C GLU A 15 -6.07 9.09 -13.61
N ILE A 16 -5.56 7.90 -13.91
CA ILE A 16 -4.56 7.71 -14.97
C ILE A 16 -5.12 8.11 -16.33
N SER A 17 -6.38 7.75 -16.61
CA SER A 17 -7.05 8.13 -17.84
C SER A 17 -7.26 9.65 -17.94
N ALA A 18 -7.65 10.29 -16.84
CA ALA A 18 -7.80 11.75 -16.78
C ALA A 18 -6.47 12.48 -17.01
N ASP A 19 -5.37 11.99 -16.44
CA ASP A 19 -4.03 12.54 -16.67
C ASP A 19 -3.62 12.45 -18.17
N ARG A 20 -3.88 11.30 -18.80
CA ARG A 20 -3.60 11.11 -20.24
C ARG A 20 -4.44 12.04 -21.12
N ILE A 21 -5.72 12.25 -20.79
CA ILE A 21 -6.58 13.20 -21.51
C ILE A 21 -6.04 14.61 -21.35
N GLY A 22 -5.66 15.01 -20.12
CA GLY A 22 -5.02 16.30 -19.87
C GLY A 22 -3.73 16.48 -20.65
N PHE A 23 -2.91 15.44 -20.76
CA PHE A 23 -1.70 15.44 -21.56
C PHE A 23 -1.99 15.58 -23.05
N LEU A 24 -2.98 14.87 -23.60
CA LEU A 24 -3.41 15.04 -24.98
C LEU A 24 -3.88 16.49 -25.25
N ALA A 25 -4.60 17.09 -24.30
CA ALA A 25 -5.11 18.44 -24.45
C ALA A 25 -4.02 19.52 -24.44
N CYS A 26 -2.95 19.37 -23.61
CA CYS A 26 -1.86 20.34 -23.57
C CYS A 26 -0.70 20.03 -24.55
N ASN A 27 -0.64 18.81 -25.08
CA ASN A 27 0.39 18.32 -26.01
C ASN A 27 1.84 18.60 -25.55
N SER A 28 2.06 18.63 -24.25
CA SER A 28 3.37 18.85 -23.65
C SER A 28 3.57 17.89 -22.47
N LEU A 29 4.49 16.93 -22.66
CA LEU A 29 4.82 16.00 -21.57
C LEU A 29 5.41 16.75 -20.38
N GLU A 30 6.28 17.72 -20.63
CA GLU A 30 6.90 18.53 -19.56
C GLU A 30 5.86 19.27 -18.73
N ASP A 31 4.92 19.94 -19.36
CA ASP A 31 3.87 20.69 -18.67
C ASP A 31 2.92 19.77 -17.90
N SER A 32 2.59 18.61 -18.47
CA SER A 32 1.78 17.60 -17.80
C SER A 32 2.46 17.02 -16.56
N LEU A 33 3.76 16.71 -16.64
CA LEU A 33 4.55 16.25 -15.51
C LEU A 33 4.70 17.36 -14.46
N ARG A 34 4.95 18.59 -14.89
CA ARG A 34 5.05 19.77 -14.01
C ARG A 34 3.73 20.03 -13.27
N ALA A 35 2.59 19.96 -13.96
CA ALA A 35 1.28 20.14 -13.36
C ALA A 35 0.99 19.07 -12.30
N ASN A 36 1.24 17.80 -12.61
CA ASN A 36 1.10 16.71 -11.66
C ASN A 36 1.99 16.87 -10.43
N PHE A 37 3.25 17.29 -10.63
CA PHE A 37 4.17 17.53 -9.51
C PHE A 37 3.73 18.69 -8.62
N LYS A 38 3.24 19.78 -9.20
CA LYS A 38 2.69 20.90 -8.43
C LYS A 38 1.48 20.47 -7.60
N LEU A 39 0.60 19.66 -8.19
CA LEU A 39 -0.56 19.12 -7.50
C LEU A 39 -0.16 18.28 -6.29
N ALA A 40 0.86 17.45 -6.43
CA ALA A 40 1.34 16.57 -5.35
C ALA A 40 2.14 17.31 -4.27
N SER A 41 2.95 18.31 -4.65
CA SER A 41 3.84 19.02 -3.73
C SER A 41 3.21 20.27 -3.10
N GLY A 42 2.18 20.86 -3.73
CA GLY A 42 1.63 22.16 -3.34
C GLY A 42 2.58 23.35 -3.58
N LEU A 43 3.72 23.13 -4.24
CA LEU A 43 4.73 24.17 -4.47
C LEU A 43 4.32 25.10 -5.61
N SER A 44 4.57 26.40 -5.42
CA SER A 44 4.43 27.40 -6.48
C SER A 44 5.62 27.40 -7.42
N ASP A 45 5.45 27.97 -8.63
CA ASP A 45 6.52 28.06 -9.66
C ASP A 45 7.82 28.70 -9.16
N LYS A 46 7.73 29.61 -8.19
CA LYS A 46 8.89 30.31 -7.62
C LYS A 46 9.86 29.37 -6.89
N HIS A 47 9.36 28.24 -6.40
CA HIS A 47 10.11 27.25 -5.62
C HIS A 47 10.34 25.95 -6.39
N PHE A 48 10.03 25.95 -7.68
CA PHE A 48 9.98 24.74 -8.47
C PHE A 48 10.90 24.79 -9.69
N ASN A 49 12.04 24.13 -9.59
CA ASN A 49 12.95 23.93 -10.72
C ASN A 49 12.85 22.49 -11.22
N PHE A 50 11.84 22.22 -12.03
CA PHE A 50 11.59 20.89 -12.57
C PHE A 50 12.50 20.59 -13.76
N LYS A 51 13.32 19.56 -13.60
CA LYS A 51 14.12 19.00 -14.70
C LYS A 51 13.63 17.56 -14.94
N PRO A 52 12.97 17.28 -16.06
CA PRO A 52 12.44 15.96 -16.37
C PRO A 52 13.49 14.83 -16.29
N SER A 53 14.73 15.11 -16.74
CA SER A 53 15.84 14.14 -16.71
C SER A 53 16.21 13.71 -15.28
N THR A 54 16.37 14.65 -14.37
CA THR A 54 16.68 14.36 -12.95
C THR A 54 15.55 13.55 -12.31
N TYR A 55 14.32 13.83 -12.71
CA TYR A 55 13.17 13.10 -12.20
C TYR A 55 13.10 11.65 -12.71
N LEU A 56 13.45 11.40 -13.96
CA LEU A 56 13.54 10.05 -14.52
C LEU A 56 14.59 9.20 -13.83
N ASP A 57 15.70 9.79 -13.41
CA ASP A 57 16.71 9.10 -12.62
C ASP A 57 16.17 8.74 -11.22
N GLN A 58 15.49 9.68 -10.58
CA GLN A 58 14.84 9.42 -9.29
C GLN A 58 13.73 8.35 -9.37
N LEU A 59 12.99 8.25 -10.48
CA LEU A 59 12.00 7.19 -10.68
C LEU A 59 12.61 5.79 -10.68
N ARG A 60 13.85 5.63 -11.16
CA ARG A 60 14.57 4.35 -11.10
C ARG A 60 14.92 3.97 -9.67
N ASP A 61 15.39 4.93 -8.88
CA ASP A 61 15.77 4.72 -7.49
C ASP A 61 14.54 4.44 -6.59
N LEU A 62 13.38 4.97 -6.97
CA LEU A 62 12.12 4.81 -6.22
C LEU A 62 11.38 3.49 -6.51
N GLU A 63 11.80 2.69 -7.50
CA GLU A 63 11.25 1.34 -7.71
C GLU A 63 11.44 0.43 -6.48
N ASP A 64 12.42 0.72 -5.63
CA ASP A 64 12.69 -0.01 -4.39
C ASP A 64 11.94 0.53 -3.15
N LEU A 65 11.31 1.70 -3.23
CA LEU A 65 10.64 2.36 -2.10
C LEU A 65 9.15 1.97 -1.89
N GLY A 66 8.63 1.02 -2.65
CA GLY A 66 7.24 0.52 -2.56
C GLY A 66 6.88 -0.20 -1.26
N LYS A 67 7.29 0.33 -0.10
CA LYS A 67 7.03 -0.27 1.22
C LYS A 67 6.10 0.55 2.11
N SER A 68 5.34 1.49 1.57
CA SER A 68 4.39 2.28 2.37
C SER A 68 3.01 1.64 2.36
N SER A 69 2.52 1.26 3.52
CA SER A 69 1.18 0.65 3.72
C SER A 69 -0.01 1.59 3.44
N THR A 70 0.27 2.81 3.01
CA THR A 70 -0.75 3.84 2.77
C THR A 70 -1.42 3.75 1.39
N GLU A 71 -0.77 3.13 0.40
CA GLU A 71 -1.29 3.09 -0.97
C GLU A 71 -2.47 2.13 -1.15
N LEU A 72 -2.54 1.03 -0.37
CA LEU A 72 -3.62 0.04 -0.49
C LEU A 72 -5.02 0.67 -0.37
N TRP A 73 -5.16 1.61 0.54
CA TRP A 73 -6.44 2.27 0.83
C TRP A 73 -6.56 3.66 0.20
N SER A 74 -5.54 4.10 -0.51
CA SER A 74 -5.59 5.37 -1.24
C SER A 74 -6.57 5.27 -2.41
N THR A 75 -7.40 6.29 -2.57
CA THR A 75 -8.29 6.44 -3.73
C THR A 75 -7.51 6.84 -4.98
N HIS A 76 -6.32 7.39 -4.80
CA HIS A 76 -5.46 7.86 -5.88
C HIS A 76 -4.26 6.93 -6.05
N PRO A 77 -3.79 6.67 -7.29
CA PRO A 77 -2.51 6.02 -7.49
C PRO A 77 -1.39 6.92 -6.96
N SER A 78 -0.27 6.31 -6.56
CA SER A 78 0.88 7.11 -6.19
C SER A 78 1.24 8.06 -7.33
N PHE A 79 1.70 9.23 -6.94
CA PHE A 79 2.17 10.25 -7.86
C PHE A 79 3.20 9.70 -8.86
N LEU A 80 4.07 8.80 -8.40
CA LEU A 80 5.07 8.14 -9.23
C LEU A 80 4.46 7.27 -10.33
N ILE A 81 3.41 6.51 -10.03
CA ILE A 81 2.69 5.68 -11.00
C ILE A 81 2.00 6.58 -12.04
N ARG A 82 1.40 7.69 -11.62
CA ARG A 82 0.75 8.65 -12.51
C ARG A 82 1.74 9.25 -13.50
N MET A 83 2.88 9.75 -13.01
CA MET A 83 3.92 10.32 -13.88
C MET A 83 4.53 9.28 -14.82
N GLN A 84 4.80 8.08 -14.34
CA GLN A 84 5.30 6.99 -15.18
C GLN A 84 4.30 6.62 -16.27
N SER A 85 2.99 6.64 -15.95
CA SER A 85 1.93 6.42 -16.94
C SER A 85 1.97 7.44 -18.07
N LEU A 86 2.16 8.73 -17.78
CA LEU A 86 2.28 9.79 -18.78
C LEU A 86 3.50 9.61 -19.67
N ILE A 87 4.67 9.28 -19.08
CA ILE A 87 5.90 9.04 -19.81
C ILE A 87 5.72 7.84 -20.77
N TRP A 88 5.18 6.74 -20.27
CA TRP A 88 4.95 5.56 -21.10
C TRP A 88 3.91 5.82 -22.18
N PHE A 89 2.83 6.55 -21.87
CA PHE A 89 1.82 6.93 -22.83
C PHE A 89 2.40 7.79 -23.98
N SER A 90 3.33 8.72 -23.68
CA SER A 90 4.03 9.52 -24.70
C SER A 90 4.88 8.69 -25.67
N MET A 91 5.16 7.44 -25.35
CA MET A 91 5.93 6.50 -26.17
C MET A 91 5.04 5.55 -26.97
N THR A 92 3.71 5.68 -26.87
CA THR A 92 2.78 4.78 -27.57
C THR A 92 2.56 5.17 -29.02
N LYS A 93 2.20 4.19 -29.84
CA LYS A 93 1.83 4.38 -31.25
C LYS A 93 0.60 5.26 -31.36
N GLU A 94 -0.40 5.01 -30.51
CA GLU A 94 -1.67 5.72 -30.48
C GLU A 94 -1.49 7.21 -30.13
N TYR A 95 -0.57 7.55 -29.23
CA TYR A 95 -0.22 8.95 -28.94
C TYR A 95 0.36 9.65 -30.18
N HIS A 96 1.29 9.00 -30.88
CA HIS A 96 1.93 9.57 -32.05
C HIS A 96 0.97 9.65 -33.23
N GLU A 97 0.10 8.68 -33.43
CA GLU A 97 -0.94 8.69 -34.46
C GLU A 97 -1.96 9.81 -34.20
N PHE A 98 -2.35 10.04 -32.95
CA PHE A 98 -3.29 11.10 -32.58
C PHE A 98 -2.82 12.49 -33.03
N PHE A 99 -1.51 12.76 -32.98
CA PHE A 99 -0.94 14.04 -33.40
C PHE A 99 -0.37 14.03 -34.81
N ASP A 100 -0.63 13.01 -35.61
CA ASP A 100 -0.04 12.83 -36.96
C ASP A 100 1.49 13.05 -36.96
N SER A 101 2.13 12.53 -35.92
CA SER A 101 3.55 12.70 -35.68
C SER A 101 4.38 11.88 -36.63
N LYS A 102 5.47 12.47 -37.17
CA LYS A 102 6.48 11.73 -37.94
C LYS A 102 7.23 10.69 -37.11
N LYS A 103 7.19 10.82 -35.79
CA LYS A 103 7.77 9.86 -34.85
C LYS A 103 6.86 8.65 -34.73
N LYS A 104 7.44 7.47 -34.78
CA LYS A 104 6.71 6.23 -34.54
C LYS A 104 6.80 5.87 -33.05
N GLY A 105 5.66 5.57 -32.44
CA GLY A 105 5.62 5.04 -31.08
C GLY A 105 6.29 3.66 -31.02
N THR A 106 6.92 3.37 -29.90
CA THR A 106 7.63 2.10 -29.67
C THR A 106 6.68 1.01 -29.15
N TYR A 107 5.72 1.40 -28.33
CA TYR A 107 4.79 0.49 -27.64
C TYR A 107 3.35 0.71 -28.12
N SER A 108 2.51 -0.31 -27.99
CA SER A 108 1.06 -0.12 -28.06
C SER A 108 0.50 0.35 -26.71
N LEU A 109 -0.66 0.99 -26.71
CA LEU A 109 -1.36 1.40 -25.50
C LEU A 109 -1.68 0.18 -24.62
N ILE A 110 -2.06 -0.95 -25.23
CA ILE A 110 -2.36 -2.20 -24.54
C ILE A 110 -1.13 -2.70 -23.77
N GLU A 111 0.06 -2.71 -24.39
CA GLU A 111 1.30 -3.14 -23.71
C GLU A 111 1.63 -2.26 -22.50
N ILE A 112 1.39 -0.96 -22.60
CA ILE A 112 1.62 -0.02 -21.51
C ILE A 112 0.58 -0.23 -20.39
N ASP A 113 -0.68 -0.42 -20.74
CA ASP A 113 -1.74 -0.66 -19.76
C ASP A 113 -1.52 -1.97 -18.98
N GLU A 114 -1.08 -3.03 -19.66
CA GLU A 114 -0.71 -4.28 -18.99
C GLU A 114 0.48 -4.12 -18.03
N LYS A 115 1.52 -3.36 -18.42
CA LYS A 115 2.67 -3.06 -17.55
C LYS A 115 2.24 -2.27 -16.33
N LEU A 116 1.39 -1.28 -16.52
CA LEU A 116 0.89 -0.42 -15.45
C LEU A 116 0.01 -1.19 -14.48
N ASP A 117 -0.90 -2.03 -14.99
CA ASP A 117 -1.77 -2.89 -14.20
C ASP A 117 -0.96 -3.88 -13.35
N LYS A 118 0.07 -4.52 -13.93
CA LYS A 118 1.00 -5.38 -13.18
C LYS A 118 1.71 -4.62 -12.05
N LYS A 119 2.13 -3.37 -12.31
CA LYS A 119 2.79 -2.54 -11.30
C LYS A 119 1.85 -2.15 -10.17
N ILE A 120 0.63 -1.71 -10.50
CA ILE A 120 -0.41 -1.40 -9.51
C ILE A 120 -0.75 -2.63 -8.68
N LYS A 121 -0.94 -3.79 -9.31
CA LYS A 121 -1.23 -5.05 -8.62
C LYS A 121 -0.07 -5.49 -7.72
N LYS A 122 1.17 -5.31 -8.14
CA LYS A 122 2.35 -5.62 -7.31
C LYS A 122 2.36 -4.77 -6.04
N VAL A 123 2.16 -3.47 -6.16
CA VAL A 123 2.12 -2.54 -5.01
C VAL A 123 0.96 -2.89 -4.09
N THR A 124 -0.25 -2.99 -4.62
CA THR A 124 -1.46 -3.30 -3.83
C THR A 124 -1.46 -4.73 -3.29
N GLY A 125 -0.88 -5.69 -4.00
CA GLY A 125 -0.73 -7.08 -3.55
C GLY A 125 0.22 -7.21 -2.36
N ASN A 126 1.39 -6.57 -2.44
CA ASN A 126 2.36 -6.56 -1.34
C ASN A 126 1.79 -5.90 -0.08
N GLU A 127 1.05 -4.79 -0.24
CA GLU A 127 0.40 -4.13 0.89
C GLU A 127 -0.71 -4.98 1.52
N LEU A 128 -1.46 -5.70 0.70
CA LEU A 128 -2.48 -6.63 1.18
C LEU A 128 -1.84 -7.78 1.99
N GLU A 129 -0.71 -8.29 1.52
CA GLU A 129 0.05 -9.34 2.21
C GLU A 129 0.59 -8.83 3.55
N ILE A 130 1.20 -7.63 3.57
CA ILE A 130 1.65 -6.99 4.81
C ILE A 130 0.50 -6.75 5.78
N LEU A 131 -0.65 -6.28 5.27
CA LEU A 131 -1.84 -6.06 6.11
C LEU A 131 -2.37 -7.38 6.69
N ASN A 132 -2.44 -8.44 5.88
CA ASN A 132 -2.86 -9.76 6.36
C ASN A 132 -1.90 -10.30 7.41
N LYS A 133 -0.60 -10.16 7.20
CA LYS A 133 0.43 -10.52 8.18
C LYS A 133 0.26 -9.76 9.49
N ASN A 134 0.04 -8.45 9.45
CA ASN A 134 -0.17 -7.64 10.65
C ASN A 134 -1.46 -8.03 11.39
N ILE A 135 -2.54 -8.36 10.68
CA ILE A 135 -3.79 -8.86 11.26
C ILE A 135 -3.55 -10.19 11.95
N TYR A 136 -2.88 -11.12 11.27
CA TYR A 136 -2.52 -12.43 11.78
C TYR A 136 -1.68 -12.32 13.06
N GLU A 137 -0.58 -11.57 13.01
CA GLU A 137 0.30 -11.35 14.16
C GLU A 137 -0.44 -10.69 15.34
N SER A 138 -1.32 -9.73 15.07
CA SER A 138 -2.12 -9.07 16.13
C SER A 138 -3.03 -10.07 16.82
N ALA A 139 -3.77 -10.89 16.07
CA ALA A 139 -4.64 -11.90 16.64
C ALA A 139 -3.85 -12.95 17.44
N LEU A 140 -2.69 -13.36 16.95
CA LEU A 140 -1.82 -14.31 17.62
C LEU A 140 -1.27 -13.75 18.94
N ILE A 141 -0.81 -12.50 18.98
CA ILE A 141 -0.29 -11.85 20.18
C ILE A 141 -1.38 -11.73 21.26
N TRP A 142 -2.53 -11.15 20.91
CA TRP A 142 -3.57 -10.91 21.89
C TRP A 142 -4.26 -12.21 22.34
N GLY A 143 -4.46 -13.18 21.43
CA GLY A 143 -4.98 -14.49 21.77
C GLY A 143 -4.03 -15.29 22.66
N SER A 144 -2.73 -15.31 22.34
CA SER A 144 -1.73 -15.95 23.19
C SER A 144 -1.67 -15.31 24.58
N LEU A 145 -1.72 -13.98 24.67
CA LEU A 145 -1.71 -13.28 25.95
C LEU A 145 -2.95 -13.61 26.82
N ASP A 146 -4.12 -13.77 26.20
CA ASP A 146 -5.33 -14.21 26.91
C ASP A 146 -5.18 -15.62 27.47
N ILE A 147 -4.58 -16.52 26.71
CA ILE A 147 -4.28 -17.89 27.17
C ILE A 147 -3.33 -17.88 28.35
N TYR A 148 -2.22 -17.14 28.28
CA TYR A 148 -1.28 -17.01 29.39
C TYR A 148 -1.90 -16.38 30.65
N LEU A 149 -2.91 -15.53 30.49
CA LEU A 149 -3.62 -14.88 31.61
C LEU A 149 -4.85 -15.65 32.10
N SER A 150 -5.15 -16.81 31.53
CA SER A 150 -6.36 -17.57 31.86
C SER A 150 -6.43 -18.04 33.32
N ASP A 151 -5.29 -18.32 33.93
CA ASP A 151 -5.16 -18.72 35.36
C ASP A 151 -4.98 -17.52 36.31
N LYS A 152 -5.08 -16.29 35.78
CA LYS A 152 -4.85 -15.01 36.50
C LYS A 152 -3.43 -14.82 37.05
N LYS A 153 -2.47 -15.62 36.56
CA LYS A 153 -1.06 -15.49 36.88
C LYS A 153 -0.29 -15.32 35.60
N PHE A 154 0.61 -14.36 35.57
CA PHE A 154 1.52 -14.16 34.46
C PHE A 154 2.93 -14.16 35.04
N SER A 155 3.44 -15.35 35.21
CA SER A 155 4.76 -15.57 35.81
C SER A 155 5.87 -14.95 34.99
N LYS A 156 7.03 -14.74 35.64
CA LYS A 156 8.18 -14.18 34.93
C LYS A 156 8.66 -15.08 33.74
N ASN A 157 8.59 -16.39 33.94
CA ASN A 157 8.96 -17.34 32.90
C ASN A 157 8.04 -17.25 31.69
N GLU A 158 6.73 -17.12 31.90
CA GLU A 158 5.74 -16.92 30.84
C GLU A 158 5.92 -15.57 30.12
N GLN A 159 6.27 -14.50 30.86
CA GLN A 159 6.59 -13.21 30.28
C GLN A 159 7.84 -13.29 29.39
N ASP A 160 8.86 -14.00 29.84
CA ASP A 160 10.10 -14.19 29.07
C ASP A 160 9.85 -15.05 27.84
N GLU A 161 9.07 -16.12 27.94
CA GLU A 161 8.66 -16.95 26.79
C GLU A 161 7.84 -16.14 25.78
N PHE A 162 6.85 -15.41 26.23
CA PHE A 162 6.03 -14.53 25.39
C PHE A 162 6.88 -13.44 24.71
N ALA A 163 7.82 -12.85 25.47
CA ALA A 163 8.74 -11.85 24.91
C ALA A 163 9.69 -12.46 23.86
N ASN A 164 10.18 -13.68 24.07
CA ASN A 164 11.01 -14.38 23.10
C ASN A 164 10.25 -14.72 21.81
N ARG A 165 8.96 -15.10 21.93
CA ARG A 165 8.11 -15.43 20.78
C ARG A 165 7.74 -14.22 19.93
N PHE A 166 7.42 -13.07 20.54
CA PHE A 166 6.82 -11.91 19.86
C PHE A 166 7.67 -10.64 19.87
N GLY A 167 8.85 -10.67 20.49
CA GLY A 167 9.82 -9.57 20.49
C GLY A 167 9.30 -8.26 21.08
N GLU A 168 9.58 -7.15 20.41
CA GLU A 168 9.20 -5.81 20.88
C GLU A 168 7.67 -5.61 20.96
N LYS A 169 6.89 -6.33 20.15
CA LYS A 169 5.43 -6.29 20.20
C LYS A 169 4.90 -6.90 21.50
N ALA A 170 5.56 -7.97 22.00
CA ALA A 170 5.25 -8.56 23.29
C ALA A 170 5.51 -7.60 24.44
N LYS A 171 6.63 -6.89 24.44
CA LYS A 171 6.96 -5.91 25.48
C LYS A 171 5.90 -4.82 25.61
N LYS A 172 5.38 -4.34 24.47
CA LYS A 172 4.28 -3.39 24.44
C LYS A 172 2.98 -3.99 24.99
N ALA A 173 2.65 -5.24 24.62
CA ALA A 173 1.47 -5.91 25.12
C ALA A 173 1.55 -6.14 26.64
N ILE A 174 2.69 -6.62 27.15
CA ILE A 174 2.95 -6.81 28.58
C ILE A 174 2.85 -5.48 29.35
N SER A 175 3.34 -4.38 28.80
CA SER A 175 3.28 -3.07 29.44
C SER A 175 1.84 -2.58 29.63
N LEU A 176 0.94 -2.93 28.71
CA LEU A 176 -0.49 -2.62 28.81
C LEU A 176 -1.18 -3.40 29.94
N MET A 177 -0.66 -4.55 30.33
CA MET A 177 -1.22 -5.36 31.43
C MET A 177 -0.91 -4.80 32.84
N LYS A 178 -0.07 -3.77 32.93
CA LYS A 178 0.30 -3.13 34.17
C LYS A 178 -0.62 -1.95 34.58
N ILE A 179 -1.63 -1.64 33.78
CA ILE A 179 -2.58 -0.56 34.02
C ILE A 179 -3.85 -1.07 34.70
N SER A 180 -4.54 -0.19 35.42
CA SER A 180 -5.72 -0.53 36.21
C SER A 180 -6.87 -1.17 35.44
N ASN A 181 -7.00 -0.87 34.17
CA ASN A 181 -8.05 -1.38 33.27
C ASN A 181 -7.52 -2.43 32.27
N ALA A 182 -6.47 -3.17 32.68
CA ALA A 182 -5.78 -4.09 31.77
C ALA A 182 -6.72 -5.15 31.17
N ARG A 183 -7.63 -5.73 31.92
CA ARG A 183 -8.55 -6.76 31.43
C ARG A 183 -9.51 -6.21 30.36
N ASP A 184 -10.16 -5.08 30.65
CA ASP A 184 -11.07 -4.44 29.69
C ASP A 184 -10.35 -4.05 28.39
N MET A 185 -9.08 -3.63 28.52
CA MET A 185 -8.25 -3.31 27.35
C MET A 185 -7.87 -4.57 26.56
N LEU A 186 -7.54 -5.66 27.26
CA LEU A 186 -7.23 -6.93 26.62
C LEU A 186 -8.43 -7.45 25.85
N ASP A 187 -9.61 -7.50 26.46
CA ASP A 187 -10.85 -7.97 25.84
C ASP A 187 -11.16 -7.16 24.57
N LYS A 188 -11.06 -5.82 24.63
CA LYS A 188 -11.22 -4.96 23.45
C LYS A 188 -10.18 -5.25 22.35
N LYS A 189 -8.93 -5.50 22.72
CA LYS A 189 -7.87 -5.83 21.75
C LYS A 189 -8.11 -7.18 21.11
N ILE A 190 -8.57 -8.17 21.85
CA ILE A 190 -8.96 -9.49 21.37
C ILE A 190 -10.11 -9.34 20.38
N ASP A 191 -11.20 -8.68 20.78
CA ASP A 191 -12.39 -8.49 19.93
C ASP A 191 -12.02 -7.84 18.60
N VAL A 192 -11.23 -6.77 18.62
CA VAL A 192 -10.80 -6.09 17.39
C VAL A 192 -9.93 -7.00 16.52
N SER A 193 -8.91 -7.64 17.12
CA SER A 193 -7.96 -8.45 16.36
C SER A 193 -8.60 -9.71 15.78
N PHE A 194 -9.51 -10.39 16.50
CA PHE A 194 -10.22 -11.55 16.00
C PHE A 194 -11.30 -11.18 14.98
N ASN A 195 -11.99 -10.04 15.16
CA ASN A 195 -12.90 -9.53 14.14
C ASN A 195 -12.16 -9.23 12.83
N ASP A 196 -10.97 -8.66 12.89
CA ASP A 196 -10.15 -8.45 11.70
C ASP A 196 -9.62 -9.78 11.14
N ALA A 197 -9.18 -10.71 11.98
CA ALA A 197 -8.75 -12.05 11.57
C ALA A 197 -9.91 -12.84 10.91
N SER A 198 -11.16 -12.58 11.26
CA SER A 198 -12.31 -13.21 10.61
C SER A 198 -12.40 -12.90 9.11
N LYS A 199 -11.72 -11.86 8.65
CA LYS A 199 -11.65 -11.42 7.24
C LYS A 199 -10.51 -12.07 6.45
N LEU A 200 -9.62 -12.79 7.13
CA LEU A 200 -8.52 -13.54 6.48
C LEU A 200 -9.03 -14.72 5.65
N LEU A 201 -8.20 -15.24 4.75
CA LEU A 201 -8.49 -16.46 4.00
C LEU A 201 -8.63 -17.67 4.94
N LYS A 202 -9.38 -18.69 4.52
CA LYS A 202 -9.62 -19.89 5.33
C LYS A 202 -8.32 -20.59 5.76
N THR A 203 -7.33 -20.64 4.86
CA THR A 203 -6.01 -21.23 5.13
C THR A 203 -5.26 -20.47 6.23
N GLU A 204 -5.29 -19.13 6.20
CA GLU A 204 -4.67 -18.28 7.21
C GLU A 204 -5.37 -18.40 8.57
N LYS A 205 -6.71 -18.53 8.57
CA LYS A 205 -7.49 -18.74 9.80
C LYS A 205 -7.16 -20.08 10.45
N ASN A 206 -7.06 -21.15 9.67
CA ASN A 206 -6.72 -22.48 10.21
C ASN A 206 -5.33 -22.47 10.84
N LYS A 207 -4.35 -21.86 10.18
CA LYS A 207 -3.00 -21.70 10.73
C LYS A 207 -3.01 -20.89 12.04
N LEU A 208 -3.79 -19.80 12.12
CA LEU A 208 -3.91 -19.01 13.34
C LEU A 208 -4.47 -19.84 14.51
N VAL A 209 -5.51 -20.64 14.26
CA VAL A 209 -6.11 -21.51 15.28
C VAL A 209 -5.12 -22.57 15.76
N ASP A 210 -4.32 -23.14 14.84
CA ASP A 210 -3.35 -24.20 15.20
C ASP A 210 -2.16 -23.62 16.00
N GLU A 211 -1.77 -22.37 15.76
CA GLU A 211 -0.71 -21.69 16.53
C GLU A 211 -1.18 -21.17 17.90
N LEU A 212 -2.51 -21.09 18.13
CA LEU A 212 -3.10 -20.70 19.42
C LEU A 212 -3.42 -21.90 20.33
N LYS A 213 -3.39 -23.13 19.82
CA LYS A 213 -3.54 -24.38 20.60
C LYS A 213 -2.24 -24.73 21.30
#